data_c989a54c42cee54f85437c24f4baeccf
#
_entry.id   c989a54c42cee54f85437c24f4baeccf
#
_cell.length_a   1.000
_cell.length_b   1.000
_cell.length_c   1.000
_cell.angle_alpha   90.00
_cell.angle_beta   90.00
_cell.angle_gamma   90.00
#
_symmetry.space_group_name_H-M   'P 1'
#
loop_
_entity.id
_entity.type
_entity.pdbx_description
1 polymer ?
#
loop_
_entity_poly.entity_id
_entity_poly.type
_entity_poly.pdbx_seq_one_letter_code
_entity_poly.pdbx_strand_id
1 'polypeptide(L)'
;MFLRKIATSLLDRMESNKQMTTNFWKELPKPFFVLAPMEDVTDVVFRHVVKHAAAPDVFFTEFTNSDSFCHPDGKDSVRGRLTITEDEQPMVAHIWGDKPEFFREMSIAMAEMGFQGIDINMGCPVPNVAERGKGSGLILRPEVAAQLIEAAKAGGLPVSVKTRIGYTEMSEMEEWISHLLHQDIANLSVHLRTRKEMSKVDAHWEVIPKIIALRDQIAPQTLITINGDIPDRQTGEELAEKYGVDGIMIGRGIFKNPYAFEKDPREHTEKELIGLLRLQLDLQDHYSEIIPRSITGLHRFFKIYIKGFPGANDLRVQLMNTKSTDEVREILDTFEKEHPTLFSEQ
;
A
#
# COMPACT_ATOMS: atom_id res chain seq x y z
N MET A 1 -24.85 -40.25 -9.79
CA MET A 1 -23.79 -40.47 -8.79
C MET A 1 -22.67 -39.42 -8.88
N PHE A 2 -22.27 -39.01 -10.07
CA PHE A 2 -21.20 -38.01 -10.30
C PHE A 2 -21.55 -36.56 -9.84
N LEU A 3 -22.77 -36.09 -10.15
CA LEU A 3 -23.26 -34.75 -9.74
C LEU A 3 -23.43 -34.58 -8.20
N ARG A 4 -23.74 -35.68 -7.46
CA ARG A 4 -23.77 -35.61 -6.00
C ARG A 4 -22.37 -35.43 -5.38
N LYS A 5 -21.33 -36.04 -5.94
CA LYS A 5 -19.94 -35.88 -5.45
C LYS A 5 -19.40 -34.47 -5.68
N ILE A 6 -19.79 -33.80 -6.77
CA ILE A 6 -19.40 -32.40 -7.04
C ILE A 6 -20.13 -31.46 -6.09
N ALA A 7 -21.41 -31.67 -5.81
CA ALA A 7 -22.18 -30.86 -4.88
C ALA A 7 -21.68 -31.00 -3.42
N THR A 8 -21.29 -32.22 -3.00
CA THR A 8 -20.71 -32.45 -1.66
C THR A 8 -19.33 -31.79 -1.54
N SER A 9 -18.48 -31.89 -2.58
CA SER A 9 -17.16 -31.25 -2.62
C SER A 9 -17.26 -29.71 -2.62
N LEU A 10 -18.28 -29.12 -3.24
CA LEU A 10 -18.57 -27.70 -3.19
C LEU A 10 -19.10 -27.26 -1.81
N LEU A 11 -19.98 -28.06 -1.20
CA LEU A 11 -20.48 -27.81 0.16
C LEU A 11 -19.38 -27.97 1.20
N ASP A 12 -18.54 -29.00 1.11
CA ASP A 12 -17.38 -29.19 1.98
C ASP A 12 -16.33 -28.08 1.82
N ARG A 13 -16.13 -27.56 0.60
CA ARG A 13 -15.32 -26.35 0.36
C ARG A 13 -15.98 -25.08 0.89
N MET A 14 -17.29 -24.95 0.80
CA MET A 14 -18.03 -23.83 1.37
C MET A 14 -18.08 -23.90 2.91
N GLU A 15 -18.09 -25.09 3.51
CA GLU A 15 -18.01 -25.27 4.97
C GLU A 15 -16.57 -25.12 5.48
N SER A 16 -15.55 -25.53 4.74
CA SER A 16 -14.15 -25.26 5.09
C SER A 16 -13.77 -23.77 4.89
N ASN A 17 -14.40 -23.06 3.96
CA ASN A 17 -14.30 -21.61 3.82
C ASN A 17 -15.17 -20.82 4.81
N LYS A 18 -16.00 -21.50 5.62
CA LYS A 18 -16.65 -20.94 6.81
C LYS A 18 -15.77 -20.97 8.06
N GLN A 19 -14.48 -21.27 7.97
CA GLN A 19 -13.55 -20.70 8.92
C GLN A 19 -13.66 -19.18 8.73
N MET A 20 -14.36 -18.54 9.69
CA MET A 20 -14.40 -17.08 9.82
C MET A 20 -12.96 -16.61 9.62
N THR A 21 -12.73 -15.88 8.54
CA THR A 21 -11.42 -15.28 8.31
C THR A 21 -11.11 -14.47 9.55
N THR A 22 -10.17 -14.95 10.33
CA THR A 22 -9.76 -14.27 11.57
C THR A 22 -9.36 -12.86 11.15
N ASN A 23 -9.87 -11.87 11.85
CA ASN A 23 -9.49 -10.48 11.56
C ASN A 23 -8.02 -10.29 11.93
N PHE A 24 -7.12 -10.53 10.97
CA PHE A 24 -5.67 -10.50 11.15
C PHE A 24 -5.17 -9.19 11.79
N TRP A 25 -5.90 -8.08 11.60
CA TRP A 25 -5.56 -6.80 12.21
C TRP A 25 -5.44 -6.85 13.72
N LYS A 26 -6.23 -7.74 14.38
CA LYS A 26 -6.23 -7.90 15.84
C LYS A 26 -5.03 -8.69 16.36
N GLU A 27 -4.36 -9.43 15.48
CA GLU A 27 -3.22 -10.29 15.81
C GLU A 27 -1.87 -9.58 15.59
N LEU A 28 -1.89 -8.40 14.94
CA LEU A 28 -0.68 -7.62 14.68
C LEU A 28 -0.08 -7.05 15.98
N PRO A 29 1.26 -6.97 16.07
CA PRO A 29 1.92 -6.22 17.14
C PRO A 29 1.52 -4.73 17.07
N LYS A 30 1.57 -4.02 18.19
CA LYS A 30 1.31 -2.58 18.23
C LYS A 30 2.56 -1.83 18.67
N PRO A 31 2.96 -0.77 17.95
CA PRO A 31 2.40 -0.37 16.65
C PRO A 31 2.80 -1.34 15.53
N PHE A 32 1.86 -1.63 14.62
CA PHE A 32 2.19 -2.30 13.37
C PHE A 32 2.56 -1.28 12.28
N PHE A 33 3.36 -1.74 11.31
CA PHE A 33 3.85 -0.89 10.23
C PHE A 33 3.31 -1.36 8.87
N VAL A 34 2.88 -0.39 8.05
CA VAL A 34 2.24 -0.63 6.76
C VAL A 34 2.99 0.11 5.66
N LEU A 35 3.29 -0.58 4.56
CA LEU A 35 3.69 0.08 3.32
C LEU A 35 2.46 0.71 2.68
N ALA A 36 2.45 2.05 2.55
CA ALA A 36 1.35 2.76 1.94
C ALA A 36 1.12 2.32 0.48
N PRO A 37 -0.14 2.10 0.06
CA PRO A 37 -0.44 1.88 -1.35
C PRO A 37 -0.08 3.12 -2.17
N MET A 38 0.70 2.94 -3.23
CA MET A 38 1.15 4.00 -4.14
C MET A 38 1.03 3.52 -5.59
N GLU A 39 0.20 4.21 -6.38
CA GLU A 39 -0.03 3.88 -7.79
C GLU A 39 1.27 3.94 -8.59
N ASP A 40 1.48 2.96 -9.46
CA ASP A 40 2.67 2.70 -10.25
C ASP A 40 3.97 2.49 -9.42
N VAL A 41 3.87 2.25 -8.13
CA VAL A 41 5.03 2.07 -7.24
C VAL A 41 4.97 0.74 -6.50
N THR A 42 3.89 0.48 -5.76
CA THR A 42 3.80 -0.67 -4.85
C THR A 42 3.24 -1.93 -5.53
N ASP A 43 3.71 -2.20 -6.76
CA ASP A 43 3.52 -3.48 -7.44
C ASP A 43 4.30 -4.62 -6.75
N VAL A 44 4.09 -5.84 -7.17
CA VAL A 44 4.75 -7.02 -6.60
C VAL A 44 6.27 -6.90 -6.63
N VAL A 45 6.84 -6.29 -7.68
CA VAL A 45 8.30 -6.07 -7.81
C VAL A 45 8.83 -5.21 -6.69
N PHE A 46 8.26 -4.03 -6.50
CA PHE A 46 8.75 -3.08 -5.49
C PHE A 46 8.43 -3.55 -4.07
N ARG A 47 7.28 -4.21 -3.84
CA ARG A 47 6.97 -4.79 -2.53
C ARG A 47 8.00 -5.84 -2.11
N HIS A 48 8.48 -6.69 -3.02
CA HIS A 48 9.56 -7.65 -2.74
C HIS A 48 10.89 -6.97 -2.43
N VAL A 49 11.22 -5.89 -3.13
CA VAL A 49 12.43 -5.10 -2.82
C VAL A 49 12.34 -4.51 -1.40
N VAL A 50 11.19 -3.91 -1.05
CA VAL A 50 10.96 -3.37 0.30
C VAL A 50 11.01 -4.49 1.35
N LYS A 51 10.38 -5.62 1.08
CA LYS A 51 10.41 -6.79 1.96
C LYS A 51 11.83 -7.32 2.18
N HIS A 52 12.65 -7.36 1.14
CA HIS A 52 14.05 -7.80 1.23
C HIS A 52 14.89 -6.81 2.05
N ALA A 53 14.68 -5.52 1.88
CA ALA A 53 15.38 -4.49 2.64
C ALA A 53 14.95 -4.49 4.12
N ALA A 54 13.68 -4.28 4.39
CA ALA A 54 13.07 -4.35 5.72
C ALA A 54 11.55 -4.51 5.56
N ALA A 55 11.00 -5.65 5.96
CA ALA A 55 9.59 -5.95 5.76
C ALA A 55 8.68 -5.10 6.68
N PRO A 56 7.61 -4.47 6.15
CA PRO A 56 6.51 -3.99 6.97
C PRO A 56 5.70 -5.16 7.53
N ASP A 57 4.81 -4.90 8.49
CA ASP A 57 3.92 -5.92 9.04
C ASP A 57 2.72 -6.20 8.13
N VAL A 58 2.33 -5.26 7.26
CA VAL A 58 1.20 -5.38 6.32
C VAL A 58 1.55 -4.78 4.98
N PHE A 59 1.23 -5.49 3.91
CA PHE A 59 1.32 -4.99 2.54
C PHE A 59 -0.06 -4.65 1.97
N PHE A 60 -0.09 -3.61 1.13
CA PHE A 60 -1.24 -3.22 0.34
C PHE A 60 -0.89 -3.35 -1.14
N THR A 61 -1.87 -3.71 -1.96
CA THR A 61 -1.73 -3.62 -3.42
C THR A 61 -1.68 -2.16 -3.88
N GLU A 62 -1.35 -1.94 -5.16
CA GLU A 62 -1.64 -0.67 -5.84
C GLU A 62 -3.15 -0.43 -5.95
N PHE A 63 -3.53 0.75 -6.45
CA PHE A 63 -4.93 1.16 -6.58
C PHE A 63 -5.66 0.35 -7.65
N THR A 64 -6.53 -0.58 -7.27
CA THR A 64 -7.29 -1.38 -8.23
C THR A 64 -8.68 -0.79 -8.45
N ASN A 65 -8.98 -0.43 -9.70
CA ASN A 65 -10.26 0.16 -10.07
C ASN A 65 -11.35 -0.90 -10.16
N SER A 66 -12.47 -0.72 -9.44
CA SER A 66 -13.58 -1.65 -9.43
C SER A 66 -14.35 -1.67 -10.76
N ASP A 67 -14.47 -0.53 -11.45
CA ASP A 67 -15.09 -0.50 -12.79
C ASP A 67 -14.28 -1.33 -13.79
N SER A 68 -12.94 -1.22 -13.77
CA SER A 68 -12.06 -2.00 -14.65
C SER A 68 -12.10 -3.49 -14.30
N PHE A 69 -12.09 -3.83 -13.01
CA PHE A 69 -12.14 -5.23 -12.57
C PHE A 69 -13.43 -5.94 -13.00
N CYS A 70 -14.60 -5.31 -12.88
CA CYS A 70 -15.90 -5.88 -13.21
C CYS A 70 -16.24 -5.77 -14.69
N HIS A 71 -15.48 -4.98 -15.50
CA HIS A 71 -15.68 -4.91 -16.93
C HIS A 71 -15.08 -6.14 -17.63
N PRO A 72 -15.79 -6.82 -18.56
CA PRO A 72 -15.28 -8.01 -19.24
C PRO A 72 -13.88 -7.84 -19.86
N ASP A 73 -13.64 -6.69 -20.51
CA ASP A 73 -12.37 -6.36 -21.16
C ASP A 73 -11.37 -5.66 -20.24
N GLY A 74 -11.74 -5.40 -18.99
CA GLY A 74 -10.95 -4.62 -18.04
C GLY A 74 -10.10 -5.45 -17.09
N LYS A 75 -10.42 -6.72 -16.90
CA LYS A 75 -9.73 -7.60 -15.91
C LYS A 75 -8.22 -7.71 -16.15
N ASP A 76 -7.80 -7.82 -17.40
CA ASP A 76 -6.37 -7.90 -17.74
C ASP A 76 -5.62 -6.62 -17.39
N SER A 77 -6.28 -5.45 -17.47
CA SER A 77 -5.65 -4.15 -17.13
C SER A 77 -5.31 -3.99 -15.65
N VAL A 78 -5.97 -4.75 -14.78
CA VAL A 78 -5.74 -4.72 -13.32
C VAL A 78 -5.00 -5.94 -12.80
N ARG A 79 -4.70 -6.92 -13.65
CA ARG A 79 -4.04 -8.19 -13.27
C ARG A 79 -2.72 -7.96 -12.54
N GLY A 80 -1.86 -7.08 -13.05
CA GLY A 80 -0.57 -6.77 -12.44
C GLY A 80 -0.71 -6.19 -11.04
N ARG A 81 -1.73 -5.34 -10.81
CA ARG A 81 -2.01 -4.74 -9.49
C ARG A 81 -2.47 -5.76 -8.45
N LEU A 82 -3.13 -6.83 -8.87
CA LEU A 82 -3.64 -7.89 -8.02
C LEU A 82 -2.70 -9.10 -7.92
N THR A 83 -1.51 -9.04 -8.53
CA THR A 83 -0.49 -10.08 -8.40
C THR A 83 0.11 -10.04 -7.00
N ILE A 84 0.01 -11.16 -6.27
CA ILE A 84 0.52 -11.34 -4.91
C ILE A 84 1.24 -12.67 -4.81
N THR A 85 2.06 -12.84 -3.77
CA THR A 85 2.76 -14.08 -3.44
C THR A 85 2.46 -14.49 -1.98
N GLU A 86 2.62 -15.77 -1.68
CA GLU A 86 2.34 -16.30 -0.34
C GLU A 86 3.19 -15.67 0.76
N ASP A 87 4.38 -15.21 0.41
CA ASP A 87 5.34 -14.64 1.34
C ASP A 87 5.17 -13.14 1.60
N GLU A 88 4.13 -12.51 1.02
CA GLU A 88 3.72 -11.12 1.27
C GLU A 88 2.56 -11.01 2.28
N GLN A 89 2.22 -12.08 2.98
CA GLN A 89 1.08 -12.11 3.90
C GLN A 89 1.40 -11.41 5.24
N PRO A 90 0.45 -10.66 5.86
CA PRO A 90 -0.90 -10.38 5.35
C PRO A 90 -0.92 -9.33 4.23
N MET A 91 -1.72 -9.61 3.18
CA MET A 91 -1.89 -8.74 2.02
C MET A 91 -3.31 -8.20 1.94
N VAL A 92 -3.44 -6.90 1.76
CA VAL A 92 -4.70 -6.16 1.67
C VAL A 92 -4.92 -5.65 0.25
N ALA A 93 -6.07 -5.98 -0.36
CA ALA A 93 -6.46 -5.45 -1.65
C ALA A 93 -6.94 -4.00 -1.51
N HIS A 94 -6.21 -3.04 -2.09
CA HIS A 94 -6.56 -1.61 -2.06
C HIS A 94 -7.39 -1.25 -3.28
N ILE A 95 -8.70 -1.06 -3.11
CA ILE A 95 -9.68 -0.90 -4.17
C ILE A 95 -10.29 0.50 -4.20
N TRP A 96 -10.70 0.95 -5.37
CA TRP A 96 -11.36 2.25 -5.53
C TRP A 96 -12.44 2.24 -6.61
N GLY A 97 -13.46 3.08 -6.41
CA GLY A 97 -14.62 3.21 -7.29
C GLY A 97 -15.72 3.95 -6.58
N ASP A 98 -16.96 3.88 -7.12
CA ASP A 98 -18.14 4.49 -6.51
C ASP A 98 -19.43 3.66 -6.71
N LYS A 99 -19.31 2.39 -7.15
CA LYS A 99 -20.45 1.51 -7.40
C LYS A 99 -20.48 0.35 -6.40
N PRO A 100 -21.45 0.30 -5.48
CA PRO A 100 -21.54 -0.76 -4.46
C PRO A 100 -21.60 -2.17 -5.04
N GLU A 101 -22.29 -2.36 -6.16
CA GLU A 101 -22.40 -3.66 -6.83
C GLU A 101 -21.02 -4.21 -7.27
N PHE A 102 -20.14 -3.34 -7.75
CA PHE A 102 -18.79 -3.72 -8.14
C PHE A 102 -17.88 -4.00 -6.94
N PHE A 103 -18.07 -3.28 -5.83
CA PHE A 103 -17.36 -3.57 -4.58
C PHE A 103 -17.76 -4.93 -4.02
N ARG A 104 -19.05 -5.30 -4.12
CA ARG A 104 -19.53 -6.64 -3.72
C ARG A 104 -18.87 -7.74 -4.56
N GLU A 105 -18.91 -7.61 -5.89
CA GLU A 105 -18.30 -8.59 -6.80
C GLU A 105 -16.80 -8.72 -6.54
N MET A 106 -16.12 -7.58 -6.46
CA MET A 106 -14.68 -7.53 -6.26
C MET A 106 -14.26 -8.10 -4.90
N SER A 107 -15.01 -7.83 -3.82
CA SER A 107 -14.68 -8.34 -2.49
C SER A 107 -14.76 -9.87 -2.40
N ILE A 108 -15.73 -10.49 -3.06
CA ILE A 108 -15.85 -11.94 -3.15
C ILE A 108 -14.65 -12.52 -3.90
N ALA A 109 -14.30 -11.91 -5.05
CA ALA A 109 -13.15 -12.35 -5.83
C ALA A 109 -11.82 -12.19 -5.08
N MET A 110 -11.64 -11.13 -4.30
CA MET A 110 -10.43 -10.94 -3.49
C MET A 110 -10.29 -12.03 -2.42
N ALA A 111 -11.37 -12.43 -1.79
CA ALA A 111 -11.36 -13.56 -0.84
C ALA A 111 -10.95 -14.87 -1.54
N GLU A 112 -11.48 -15.15 -2.73
CA GLU A 112 -11.13 -16.33 -3.52
C GLU A 112 -9.66 -16.30 -4.00
N MET A 113 -9.10 -15.13 -4.26
CA MET A 113 -7.70 -14.93 -4.65
C MET A 113 -6.72 -15.03 -3.48
N GLY A 114 -7.20 -15.15 -2.22
CA GLY A 114 -6.36 -15.34 -1.04
C GLY A 114 -5.90 -14.06 -0.36
N PHE A 115 -6.52 -12.91 -0.64
CA PHE A 115 -6.30 -11.69 0.15
C PHE A 115 -6.83 -11.86 1.58
N GLN A 116 -6.17 -11.22 2.58
CA GLN A 116 -6.58 -11.27 3.99
C GLN A 116 -7.43 -10.08 4.41
N GLY A 117 -7.50 -9.04 3.58
CA GLY A 117 -8.32 -7.85 3.85
C GLY A 117 -8.62 -7.05 2.59
N ILE A 118 -9.59 -6.16 2.71
CA ILE A 118 -9.93 -5.18 1.69
C ILE A 118 -9.79 -3.80 2.30
N ASP A 119 -9.14 -2.90 1.57
CA ASP A 119 -9.04 -1.48 1.93
C ASP A 119 -9.67 -0.61 0.86
N ILE A 120 -10.51 0.32 1.27
CA ILE A 120 -11.21 1.22 0.37
C ILE A 120 -10.48 2.56 0.29
N ASN A 121 -10.07 2.94 -0.93
CA ASN A 121 -9.44 4.23 -1.18
C ASN A 121 -10.47 5.36 -1.13
N MET A 122 -10.45 6.09 -0.04
CA MET A 122 -11.20 7.34 0.16
C MET A 122 -10.25 8.54 0.37
N GLY A 123 -9.00 8.43 -0.11
CA GLY A 123 -7.97 9.43 0.14
C GLY A 123 -7.23 9.94 -1.11
N CYS A 124 -7.40 9.35 -2.30
CA CYS A 124 -6.72 9.79 -3.52
C CYS A 124 -7.13 11.22 -3.87
N PRO A 125 -6.18 12.21 -3.90
CA PRO A 125 -6.52 13.60 -4.10
C PRO A 125 -6.53 14.05 -5.56
N VAL A 126 -6.21 13.15 -6.51
CA VAL A 126 -6.08 13.45 -7.94
C VAL A 126 -7.38 14.05 -8.46
N PRO A 127 -7.36 15.23 -9.13
CA PRO A 127 -8.57 15.93 -9.56
C PRO A 127 -9.52 15.06 -10.36
N ASN A 128 -9.03 14.36 -11.39
CA ASN A 128 -9.84 13.48 -12.23
C ASN A 128 -10.54 12.33 -11.48
N VAL A 129 -10.10 12.00 -10.27
CA VAL A 129 -10.72 10.99 -9.40
C VAL A 129 -11.68 11.66 -8.43
N ALA A 130 -11.19 12.66 -7.69
CA ALA A 130 -11.93 13.32 -6.62
C ALA A 130 -13.16 14.11 -7.13
N GLU A 131 -13.04 14.82 -8.24
CA GLU A 131 -14.11 15.61 -8.85
C GLU A 131 -15.24 14.74 -9.44
N ARG A 132 -14.94 13.44 -9.70
CA ARG A 132 -15.95 12.44 -10.08
C ARG A 132 -16.59 11.76 -8.87
N GLY A 133 -16.33 12.22 -7.66
CA GLY A 133 -16.88 11.67 -6.42
C GLY A 133 -16.26 10.32 -5.99
N LYS A 134 -15.06 9.99 -6.48
CA LYS A 134 -14.28 8.78 -6.12
C LYS A 134 -13.06 9.17 -5.28
N GLY A 135 -12.40 8.20 -4.64
CA GLY A 135 -11.26 8.48 -3.77
C GLY A 135 -11.61 9.51 -2.69
N SER A 136 -10.84 10.60 -2.56
CA SER A 136 -11.17 11.67 -1.59
C SER A 136 -12.46 12.41 -1.88
N GLY A 137 -13.04 12.28 -3.08
CA GLY A 137 -14.36 12.82 -3.40
C GLY A 137 -15.51 12.17 -2.62
N LEU A 138 -15.29 10.97 -2.06
CA LEU A 138 -16.25 10.28 -1.19
C LEU A 138 -16.46 11.03 0.15
N ILE A 139 -15.55 11.91 0.56
CA ILE A 139 -15.73 12.77 1.73
C ILE A 139 -16.99 13.66 1.58
N LEU A 140 -17.30 14.06 0.35
CA LEU A 140 -18.49 14.84 0.02
C LEU A 140 -19.75 13.98 -0.24
N ARG A 141 -19.62 12.64 -0.14
CA ARG A 141 -20.66 11.65 -0.44
C ARG A 141 -20.70 10.55 0.63
N PRO A 142 -20.90 10.90 1.92
CA PRO A 142 -20.81 9.96 3.03
C PRO A 142 -21.76 8.77 2.89
N GLU A 143 -22.96 8.97 2.36
CA GLU A 143 -23.93 7.89 2.10
C GLU A 143 -23.40 6.84 1.11
N VAL A 144 -22.70 7.30 0.07
CA VAL A 144 -22.05 6.38 -0.89
C VAL A 144 -20.88 5.66 -0.23
N ALA A 145 -20.08 6.36 0.57
CA ALA A 145 -18.99 5.75 1.31
C ALA A 145 -19.47 4.59 2.21
N ALA A 146 -20.58 4.80 2.94
CA ALA A 146 -21.21 3.76 3.77
C ALA A 146 -21.67 2.56 2.92
N GLN A 147 -22.33 2.80 1.78
CA GLN A 147 -22.77 1.74 0.86
C GLN A 147 -21.60 0.93 0.30
N LEU A 148 -20.47 1.56 -0.03
CA LEU A 148 -19.27 0.89 -0.51
C LEU A 148 -18.65 0.01 0.58
N ILE A 149 -18.58 0.48 1.83
CA ILE A 149 -18.07 -0.28 2.97
C ILE A 149 -18.94 -1.51 3.20
N GLU A 150 -20.27 -1.34 3.23
CA GLU A 150 -21.19 -2.46 3.41
C GLU A 150 -21.10 -3.49 2.28
N ALA A 151 -20.98 -3.04 1.04
CA ALA A 151 -20.80 -3.90 -0.12
C ALA A 151 -19.47 -4.69 -0.07
N ALA A 152 -18.39 -4.07 0.40
CA ALA A 152 -17.07 -4.67 0.52
C ALA A 152 -17.03 -5.80 1.58
N LYS A 153 -17.93 -5.82 2.55
CA LYS A 153 -18.03 -6.90 3.54
C LYS A 153 -18.54 -8.23 2.96
N ALA A 154 -19.11 -8.22 1.77
CA ALA A 154 -19.72 -9.39 1.15
C ALA A 154 -18.75 -10.57 0.93
N GLY A 155 -17.44 -10.29 0.76
CA GLY A 155 -16.40 -11.32 0.65
C GLY A 155 -16.00 -11.97 1.98
N GLY A 156 -16.55 -11.51 3.12
CA GLY A 156 -16.21 -12.02 4.44
C GLY A 156 -14.83 -11.60 4.97
N LEU A 157 -14.08 -10.79 4.23
CA LEU A 157 -12.79 -10.25 4.64
C LEU A 157 -12.97 -9.02 5.55
N PRO A 158 -12.05 -8.76 6.50
CA PRO A 158 -12.04 -7.50 7.24
C PRO A 158 -11.88 -6.32 6.28
N VAL A 159 -12.74 -5.31 6.45
CA VAL A 159 -12.73 -4.09 5.64
C VAL A 159 -12.03 -2.99 6.39
N SER A 160 -11.07 -2.34 5.74
CA SER A 160 -10.43 -1.10 6.20
C SER A 160 -10.69 0.05 5.23
N VAL A 161 -10.44 1.26 5.68
CA VAL A 161 -10.57 2.47 4.86
C VAL A 161 -9.31 3.31 4.96
N LYS A 162 -8.80 3.77 3.81
CA LYS A 162 -7.73 4.77 3.77
C LYS A 162 -8.28 6.11 3.29
N THR A 163 -8.23 7.12 4.16
CA THR A 163 -8.84 8.42 3.91
C THR A 163 -7.91 9.59 4.23
N ARG A 164 -8.47 10.81 4.14
CA ARG A 164 -7.91 12.09 4.58
C ARG A 164 -8.79 12.73 5.64
N ILE A 165 -8.26 13.77 6.33
CA ILE A 165 -8.97 14.45 7.40
C ILE A 165 -10.10 15.36 6.92
N GLY A 166 -10.21 15.63 5.63
CA GLY A 166 -11.26 16.45 5.01
C GLY A 166 -11.02 16.63 3.53
N TYR A 167 -12.00 17.22 2.83
CA TYR A 167 -11.91 17.55 1.42
C TYR A 167 -11.26 18.92 1.21
N THR A 168 -11.78 19.94 1.86
CA THR A 168 -11.33 21.35 1.73
C THR A 168 -10.72 21.87 3.02
N GLU A 169 -11.44 21.72 4.15
CA GLU A 169 -11.11 22.33 5.43
C GLU A 169 -10.93 21.28 6.54
N MET A 170 -10.06 21.56 7.49
CA MET A 170 -9.84 20.67 8.64
C MET A 170 -11.07 20.52 9.55
N SER A 171 -11.96 21.51 9.55
CA SER A 171 -13.23 21.45 10.31
C SER A 171 -14.15 20.30 9.87
N GLU A 172 -13.99 19.79 8.67
CA GLU A 172 -14.73 18.63 8.13
C GLU A 172 -14.34 17.31 8.81
N MET A 173 -13.18 17.26 9.49
CA MET A 173 -12.57 16.04 10.03
C MET A 173 -13.49 15.30 11.01
N GLU A 174 -14.07 16.01 11.96
CA GLU A 174 -14.86 15.40 13.03
C GLU A 174 -16.08 14.66 12.49
N GLU A 175 -16.83 15.29 11.61
CA GLU A 175 -18.01 14.71 10.98
C GLU A 175 -17.62 13.51 10.10
N TRP A 176 -16.59 13.67 9.26
CA TRP A 176 -16.14 12.63 8.33
C TRP A 176 -15.57 11.39 9.06
N ILE A 177 -14.66 11.59 10.01
CA ILE A 177 -14.05 10.48 10.77
C ILE A 177 -15.11 9.77 11.61
N SER A 178 -16.01 10.50 12.27
CA SER A 178 -17.15 9.91 13.01
C SER A 178 -18.05 9.09 12.11
N HIS A 179 -18.37 9.59 10.90
CA HIS A 179 -19.15 8.84 9.92
C HIS A 179 -18.52 7.50 9.58
N LEU A 180 -17.20 7.45 9.30
CA LEU A 180 -16.49 6.22 8.98
C LEU A 180 -16.43 5.26 10.18
N LEU A 181 -16.22 5.77 11.39
CA LEU A 181 -16.16 4.95 12.60
C LEU A 181 -17.49 4.23 12.89
N HIS A 182 -18.62 4.78 12.48
CA HIS A 182 -19.94 4.13 12.61
C HIS A 182 -20.14 2.97 11.61
N GLN A 183 -19.21 2.73 10.67
CA GLN A 183 -19.39 1.72 9.62
C GLN A 183 -18.84 0.34 9.98
N ASP A 184 -18.42 0.09 11.23
CA ASP A 184 -17.86 -1.19 11.68
C ASP A 184 -16.73 -1.69 10.76
N ILE A 185 -15.70 -0.88 10.61
CA ILE A 185 -14.48 -1.17 9.88
C ILE A 185 -13.37 -1.69 10.79
N ALA A 186 -12.50 -2.56 10.28
CA ALA A 186 -11.42 -3.16 11.05
C ALA A 186 -10.29 -2.17 11.36
N ASN A 187 -9.93 -1.31 10.40
CA ASN A 187 -8.88 -0.32 10.54
C ASN A 187 -9.21 0.94 9.72
N LEU A 188 -8.89 2.10 10.27
CA LEU A 188 -9.01 3.40 9.62
C LEU A 188 -7.62 4.02 9.46
N SER A 189 -7.12 4.06 8.22
CA SER A 189 -5.84 4.70 7.88
C SER A 189 -6.08 6.16 7.49
N VAL A 190 -5.60 7.10 8.29
CA VAL A 190 -5.84 8.53 8.09
C VAL A 190 -4.58 9.24 7.60
N HIS A 191 -4.61 9.75 6.36
CA HIS A 191 -3.62 10.70 5.90
C HIS A 191 -3.93 12.08 6.49
N LEU A 192 -3.05 12.60 7.31
CA LEU A 192 -3.24 13.79 8.14
C LEU A 192 -3.12 15.10 7.35
N ARG A 193 -3.83 15.17 6.22
CA ARG A 193 -4.02 16.35 5.37
C ARG A 193 -5.40 16.31 4.72
N THR A 194 -5.94 17.47 4.38
CA THR A 194 -7.13 17.55 3.52
C THR A 194 -6.80 17.21 2.06
N ARG A 195 -7.81 16.98 1.22
CA ARG A 195 -7.63 16.81 -0.23
C ARG A 195 -7.04 18.06 -0.87
N LYS A 196 -7.50 19.25 -0.48
CA LYS A 196 -7.05 20.55 -1.01
C LYS A 196 -5.57 20.81 -0.76
N GLU A 197 -5.07 20.40 0.39
CA GLU A 197 -3.66 20.52 0.76
C GLU A 197 -2.76 19.56 -0.04
N MET A 198 -3.29 18.43 -0.47
CA MET A 198 -2.54 17.38 -1.16
C MET A 198 -1.30 16.91 -0.37
N SER A 199 -0.11 17.44 -0.68
CA SER A 199 1.17 17.25 0.04
C SER A 199 1.98 18.55 0.09
N LYS A 200 1.31 19.71 0.06
CA LYS A 200 1.96 21.02 -0.04
C LYS A 200 2.23 21.67 1.32
N VAL A 201 1.64 21.15 2.37
CA VAL A 201 1.83 21.57 3.77
C VAL A 201 2.35 20.37 4.57
N ASP A 202 2.80 20.58 5.79
CA ASP A 202 3.16 19.51 6.70
C ASP A 202 1.93 18.71 7.14
N ALA A 203 2.10 17.45 7.51
CA ALA A 203 1.01 16.63 8.03
C ALA A 203 0.59 17.14 9.42
N HIS A 204 -0.71 17.24 9.63
CA HIS A 204 -1.33 17.76 10.85
C HIS A 204 -1.33 16.72 11.98
N TRP A 205 -0.16 16.45 12.56
CA TRP A 205 -0.05 15.47 13.65
C TRP A 205 -0.78 15.91 14.93
N GLU A 206 -1.01 17.20 15.09
CA GLU A 206 -1.75 17.79 16.21
C GLU A 206 -3.22 17.35 16.30
N VAL A 207 -3.80 16.84 15.22
CA VAL A 207 -5.21 16.36 15.21
C VAL A 207 -5.34 14.91 15.68
N ILE A 208 -4.23 14.16 15.80
CA ILE A 208 -4.26 12.73 16.17
C ILE A 208 -5.01 12.49 17.48
N PRO A 209 -4.79 13.27 18.59
CA PRO A 209 -5.53 13.04 19.81
C PRO A 209 -7.05 13.13 19.66
N LYS A 210 -7.53 13.99 18.78
CA LYS A 210 -8.96 14.12 18.49
C LYS A 210 -9.49 12.90 17.73
N ILE A 211 -8.73 12.37 16.77
CA ILE A 211 -9.11 11.15 16.04
C ILE A 211 -9.20 9.95 16.99
N ILE A 212 -8.21 9.81 17.89
CA ILE A 212 -8.23 8.74 18.90
C ILE A 212 -9.43 8.88 19.84
N ALA A 213 -9.73 10.09 20.33
CA ALA A 213 -10.89 10.34 21.19
C ALA A 213 -12.22 9.97 20.50
N LEU A 214 -12.37 10.29 19.21
CA LEU A 214 -13.55 9.91 18.42
C LEU A 214 -13.66 8.38 18.27
N ARG A 215 -12.53 7.69 17.97
CA ARG A 215 -12.50 6.24 17.90
C ARG A 215 -12.90 5.60 19.22
N ASP A 216 -12.33 6.03 20.34
CA ASP A 216 -12.60 5.46 21.66
C ASP A 216 -14.06 5.63 22.08
N GLN A 217 -14.68 6.73 21.67
CA GLN A 217 -16.10 7.01 21.96
C GLN A 217 -17.05 6.22 21.04
N ILE A 218 -16.74 6.09 19.73
CA ILE A 218 -17.67 5.58 18.72
C ILE A 218 -17.42 4.09 18.41
N ALA A 219 -16.17 3.71 18.24
CA ALA A 219 -15.77 2.38 17.74
C ALA A 219 -14.44 1.92 18.36
N PRO A 220 -14.39 1.63 19.66
CA PRO A 220 -13.14 1.28 20.35
C PRO A 220 -12.45 0.01 19.80
N GLN A 221 -13.18 -0.80 19.02
CA GLN A 221 -12.63 -1.98 18.34
C GLN A 221 -11.92 -1.65 17.01
N THR A 222 -12.14 -0.47 16.41
CA THR A 222 -11.51 -0.05 15.16
C THR A 222 -10.09 0.42 15.40
N LEU A 223 -9.14 -0.12 14.67
CA LEU A 223 -7.74 0.31 14.77
C LEU A 223 -7.53 1.63 14.03
N ILE A 224 -6.66 2.48 14.55
CA ILE A 224 -6.26 3.73 13.90
C ILE A 224 -4.83 3.62 13.41
N THR A 225 -4.66 3.79 12.10
CA THR A 225 -3.36 3.91 11.43
C THR A 225 -3.16 5.34 10.96
N ILE A 226 -2.03 5.95 11.28
CA ILE A 226 -1.70 7.30 10.79
C ILE A 226 -0.73 7.26 9.62
N ASN A 227 -0.89 8.25 8.72
CA ASN A 227 -0.06 8.43 7.54
C ASN A 227 0.19 9.93 7.30
N GLY A 228 1.35 10.28 6.79
CA GLY A 228 1.74 11.64 6.44
C GLY A 228 3.06 12.05 7.08
N ASP A 229 4.07 12.29 6.24
CA ASP A 229 5.43 12.73 6.59
C ASP A 229 6.19 11.85 7.60
N ILE A 230 5.81 10.60 7.72
CA ILE A 230 6.53 9.64 8.56
C ILE A 230 7.65 9.04 7.69
N PRO A 231 8.93 9.31 8.01
CA PRO A 231 10.05 8.92 7.17
C PRO A 231 10.48 7.46 7.37
N ASP A 232 10.37 6.97 8.61
CA ASP A 232 10.93 5.71 9.05
C ASP A 232 10.19 5.12 10.26
N ARG A 233 10.62 3.94 10.66
CA ARG A 233 10.07 3.19 11.79
C ARG A 233 10.27 3.92 13.13
N GLN A 234 11.45 4.45 13.36
CA GLN A 234 11.76 5.13 14.63
C GLN A 234 10.81 6.30 14.88
N THR A 235 10.65 7.19 13.91
CA THR A 235 9.65 8.29 13.98
C THR A 235 8.24 7.75 14.18
N GLY A 236 7.90 6.64 13.52
CA GLY A 236 6.60 5.99 13.69
C GLY A 236 6.37 5.47 15.11
N GLU A 237 7.36 4.84 15.73
CA GLU A 237 7.29 4.34 17.10
C GLU A 237 7.13 5.50 18.11
N GLU A 238 7.88 6.61 17.93
CA GLU A 238 7.75 7.82 18.75
C GLU A 238 6.33 8.42 18.66
N LEU A 239 5.75 8.45 17.46
CA LEU A 239 4.37 8.93 17.27
C LEU A 239 3.34 8.00 17.90
N ALA A 240 3.56 6.68 17.80
CA ALA A 240 2.66 5.70 18.40
C ALA A 240 2.71 5.76 19.93
N GLU A 241 3.89 5.90 20.51
CA GLU A 241 4.07 6.10 21.96
C GLU A 241 3.38 7.39 22.44
N LYS A 242 3.58 8.48 21.69
CA LYS A 242 3.04 9.79 22.04
C LYS A 242 1.52 9.87 21.97
N TYR A 243 0.91 9.23 20.97
CA TYR A 243 -0.51 9.44 20.64
C TYR A 243 -1.41 8.20 20.84
N GLY A 244 -0.83 7.03 21.09
CA GLY A 244 -1.58 5.80 21.29
C GLY A 244 -2.27 5.27 20.01
N VAL A 245 -1.69 5.51 18.84
CA VAL A 245 -2.18 4.94 17.58
C VAL A 245 -1.79 3.47 17.46
N ASP A 246 -2.61 2.68 16.76
CA ASP A 246 -2.39 1.24 16.61
C ASP A 246 -1.41 0.91 15.50
N GLY A 247 -1.37 1.73 14.45
CA GLY A 247 -0.55 1.47 13.27
C GLY A 247 0.06 2.74 12.66
N ILE A 248 1.15 2.52 11.93
CA ILE A 248 1.95 3.53 11.25
C ILE A 248 2.05 3.16 9.78
N MET A 249 1.65 4.08 8.88
CA MET A 249 1.75 3.86 7.44
C MET A 249 2.81 4.77 6.82
N ILE A 250 3.87 4.16 6.27
CA ILE A 250 4.97 4.86 5.60
C ILE A 250 4.74 4.83 4.09
N GLY A 251 4.75 6.00 3.46
CA GLY A 251 4.65 6.16 2.01
C GLY A 251 5.96 6.67 1.42
N ARG A 252 6.03 7.96 1.12
CA ARG A 252 7.19 8.60 0.48
C ARG A 252 8.52 8.47 1.24
N GLY A 253 8.49 8.11 2.51
CA GLY A 253 9.69 7.81 3.30
C GLY A 253 10.56 6.75 2.66
N ILE A 254 9.92 5.73 2.05
CA ILE A 254 10.62 4.62 1.36
C ILE A 254 11.52 5.07 0.20
N PHE A 255 11.22 6.21 -0.46
CA PHE A 255 12.07 6.76 -1.52
C PHE A 255 13.33 7.43 -0.99
N LYS A 256 13.28 7.89 0.27
CA LYS A 256 14.45 8.44 0.95
C LYS A 256 15.28 7.36 1.61
N ASN A 257 14.64 6.33 2.14
CA ASN A 257 15.30 5.20 2.79
C ASN A 257 14.55 3.89 2.46
N PRO A 258 15.11 2.99 1.63
CA PRO A 258 14.47 1.70 1.33
C PRO A 258 14.38 0.78 2.55
N TYR A 259 15.17 1.05 3.59
CA TYR A 259 15.17 0.36 4.88
C TYR A 259 14.28 1.06 5.94
N ALA A 260 13.30 1.87 5.52
CA ALA A 260 12.47 2.68 6.42
C ALA A 260 11.69 1.86 7.47
N PHE A 261 11.51 0.55 7.28
CA PHE A 261 10.85 -0.35 8.22
C PHE A 261 11.82 -1.09 9.15
N GLU A 262 13.12 -0.86 9.05
CA GLU A 262 14.13 -1.55 9.86
C GLU A 262 13.93 -1.27 11.36
N LYS A 263 14.00 -2.34 12.17
CA LYS A 263 13.80 -2.24 13.64
C LYS A 263 15.02 -1.62 14.34
N ASP A 264 16.20 -2.03 13.89
CA ASP A 264 17.47 -1.56 14.42
C ASP A 264 18.18 -0.78 13.30
N PRO A 265 17.87 0.51 13.10
CA PRO A 265 18.36 1.27 11.97
C PRO A 265 19.89 1.45 12.03
N ARG A 266 20.54 1.24 10.90
CA ARG A 266 21.98 1.42 10.71
C ARG A 266 22.28 2.13 9.39
N GLU A 267 23.51 2.49 9.20
CA GLU A 267 23.99 2.90 7.88
C GLU A 267 24.12 1.68 6.96
N HIS A 268 23.66 1.83 5.74
CA HIS A 268 23.74 0.80 4.70
C HIS A 268 24.77 1.19 3.65
N THR A 269 25.56 0.20 3.24
CA THR A 269 26.63 0.38 2.28
C THR A 269 26.07 0.60 0.86
N GLU A 270 26.90 1.17 0.00
CA GLU A 270 26.61 1.30 -1.44
C GLU A 270 26.35 -0.06 -2.09
N LYS A 271 27.09 -1.09 -1.66
CA LYS A 271 26.92 -2.48 -2.11
C LYS A 271 25.51 -2.99 -1.80
N GLU A 272 24.99 -2.74 -0.60
CA GLU A 272 23.63 -3.12 -0.20
C GLU A 272 22.58 -2.37 -1.02
N LEU A 273 22.73 -1.07 -1.20
CA LEU A 273 21.80 -0.25 -1.99
C LEU A 273 21.78 -0.66 -3.47
N ILE A 274 22.95 -0.87 -4.08
CA ILE A 274 23.05 -1.34 -5.47
C ILE A 274 22.52 -2.78 -5.57
N GLY A 275 22.72 -3.60 -4.55
CA GLY A 275 22.13 -4.94 -4.45
C GLY A 275 20.58 -4.91 -4.52
N LEU A 276 19.94 -3.95 -3.86
CA LEU A 276 18.49 -3.75 -3.98
C LEU A 276 18.06 -3.34 -5.41
N LEU A 277 18.87 -2.51 -6.09
CA LEU A 277 18.59 -2.18 -7.50
C LEU A 277 18.70 -3.42 -8.38
N ARG A 278 19.75 -4.26 -8.21
CA ARG A 278 19.90 -5.52 -8.95
C ARG A 278 18.71 -6.44 -8.71
N LEU A 279 18.30 -6.62 -7.46
CA LEU A 279 17.09 -7.36 -7.11
C LEU A 279 15.85 -6.83 -7.84
N GLN A 280 15.69 -5.50 -7.89
CA GLN A 280 14.55 -4.90 -8.61
C GLN A 280 14.59 -5.22 -10.10
N LEU A 281 15.77 -5.21 -10.73
CA LEU A 281 15.92 -5.57 -12.15
C LEU A 281 15.56 -7.04 -12.38
N ASP A 282 16.04 -7.94 -11.54
CA ASP A 282 15.77 -9.39 -11.65
C ASP A 282 14.27 -9.70 -11.48
N LEU A 283 13.63 -9.06 -10.51
CA LEU A 283 12.19 -9.17 -10.30
C LEU A 283 11.39 -8.55 -11.47
N GLN A 284 11.86 -7.43 -12.03
CA GLN A 284 11.22 -6.82 -13.19
C GLN A 284 11.24 -7.73 -14.40
N ASP A 285 12.35 -8.40 -14.65
CA ASP A 285 12.47 -9.37 -15.75
C ASP A 285 11.59 -10.61 -15.48
N HIS A 286 11.56 -11.09 -14.22
CA HIS A 286 10.73 -12.21 -13.81
C HIS A 286 9.22 -11.96 -14.01
N TYR A 287 8.76 -10.76 -13.66
CA TYR A 287 7.34 -10.37 -13.76
C TYR A 287 6.98 -9.64 -15.07
N SER A 288 7.89 -9.60 -16.06
CA SER A 288 7.74 -8.77 -17.28
C SER A 288 6.48 -9.08 -18.10
N GLU A 289 6.01 -10.32 -18.13
CA GLU A 289 4.77 -10.72 -18.81
C GLU A 289 3.49 -10.25 -18.09
N ILE A 290 3.56 -10.11 -16.76
CA ILE A 290 2.41 -9.73 -15.92
C ILE A 290 2.39 -8.22 -15.70
N ILE A 291 3.59 -7.62 -15.51
CA ILE A 291 3.81 -6.19 -15.28
C ILE A 291 4.76 -5.67 -16.36
N PRO A 292 4.27 -5.43 -17.58
CA PRO A 292 5.09 -4.94 -18.68
C PRO A 292 5.47 -3.46 -18.43
N ARG A 293 6.50 -3.24 -17.63
CA ARG A 293 7.00 -1.91 -17.33
C ARG A 293 8.17 -1.57 -18.26
N SER A 294 8.08 -0.44 -18.94
CA SER A 294 9.22 0.07 -19.71
C SER A 294 10.38 0.44 -18.78
N ILE A 295 11.61 0.39 -19.29
CA ILE A 295 12.79 0.82 -18.53
C ILE A 295 12.64 2.26 -17.99
N THR A 296 12.01 3.16 -18.74
CA THR A 296 11.73 4.53 -18.31
C THR A 296 10.85 4.58 -17.05
N GLY A 297 9.98 3.58 -16.85
CA GLY A 297 9.20 3.42 -15.62
C GLY A 297 10.06 3.08 -14.40
N LEU A 298 11.24 2.45 -14.61
CA LEU A 298 12.20 2.14 -13.56
C LEU A 298 13.10 3.32 -13.18
N HIS A 299 13.30 4.29 -14.09
CA HIS A 299 14.21 5.43 -13.86
C HIS A 299 13.92 6.19 -12.56
N ARG A 300 12.65 6.33 -12.18
CA ARG A 300 12.26 7.01 -10.93
C ARG A 300 12.76 6.30 -9.66
N PHE A 301 13.06 5.01 -9.73
CA PHE A 301 13.55 4.23 -8.60
C PHE A 301 15.07 4.33 -8.43
N PHE A 302 15.83 4.66 -9.48
CA PHE A 302 17.30 4.72 -9.41
C PHE A 302 17.79 5.64 -8.30
N LYS A 303 17.09 6.76 -8.06
CA LYS A 303 17.45 7.71 -6.99
C LYS A 303 17.30 7.12 -5.57
N ILE A 304 16.54 6.04 -5.41
CA ILE A 304 16.38 5.37 -4.12
C ILE A 304 17.70 4.72 -3.72
N TYR A 305 18.37 4.10 -4.68
CA TYR A 305 19.54 3.25 -4.50
C TYR A 305 20.86 3.97 -4.77
N ILE A 306 20.89 4.80 -5.80
CA ILE A 306 22.12 5.47 -6.28
C ILE A 306 22.20 6.86 -5.66
N LYS A 307 22.74 6.96 -4.45
CA LYS A 307 22.84 8.23 -3.70
C LYS A 307 23.88 8.15 -2.59
N GLY A 308 24.39 9.31 -2.18
CA GLY A 308 25.20 9.42 -0.96
C GLY A 308 26.69 9.08 -1.12
N PHE A 309 27.14 8.61 -2.28
CA PHE A 309 28.52 8.21 -2.53
C PHE A 309 29.16 8.96 -3.70
N PRO A 310 30.50 8.98 -3.77
CA PRO A 310 31.24 9.61 -4.89
C PRO A 310 30.86 8.97 -6.23
N GLY A 311 30.57 9.79 -7.23
CA GLY A 311 30.16 9.32 -8.57
C GLY A 311 28.65 8.97 -8.71
N ALA A 312 27.86 8.98 -7.64
CA ALA A 312 26.44 8.64 -7.70
C ALA A 312 25.63 9.49 -8.69
N ASN A 313 25.95 10.78 -8.86
CA ASN A 313 25.27 11.63 -9.82
C ASN A 313 25.53 11.21 -11.26
N ASP A 314 26.81 10.98 -11.60
CA ASP A 314 27.22 10.60 -12.94
C ASP A 314 26.68 9.20 -13.29
N LEU A 315 26.73 8.28 -12.34
CA LEU A 315 26.12 6.95 -12.48
C LEU A 315 24.61 7.07 -12.78
N ARG A 316 23.86 7.90 -12.04
CA ARG A 316 22.43 8.10 -12.34
C ARG A 316 22.19 8.67 -13.73
N VAL A 317 23.02 9.63 -14.19
CA VAL A 317 22.91 10.20 -15.55
C VAL A 317 23.09 9.10 -16.60
N GLN A 318 24.05 8.20 -16.42
CA GLN A 318 24.24 7.05 -17.32
C GLN A 318 23.03 6.13 -17.30
N LEU A 319 22.56 5.74 -16.11
CA LEU A 319 21.40 4.86 -15.93
C LEU A 319 20.10 5.44 -16.52
N MET A 320 19.90 6.76 -16.46
CA MET A 320 18.72 7.43 -17.05
C MET A 320 18.70 7.38 -18.59
N ASN A 321 19.78 7.00 -19.26
CA ASN A 321 19.84 6.86 -20.71
C ASN A 321 19.68 5.41 -21.19
N THR A 322 19.53 4.44 -20.28
CA THR A 322 19.40 3.02 -20.62
C THR A 322 18.05 2.70 -21.26
N LYS A 323 18.04 1.65 -22.08
CA LYS A 323 16.86 1.17 -22.81
C LYS A 323 16.42 -0.25 -22.40
N SER A 324 17.25 -0.96 -21.61
CA SER A 324 16.97 -2.29 -21.10
C SER A 324 17.53 -2.49 -19.69
N THR A 325 17.07 -3.51 -19.00
CA THR A 325 17.60 -3.96 -17.71
C THR A 325 19.04 -4.44 -17.84
N ASP A 326 19.41 -5.05 -18.97
CA ASP A 326 20.78 -5.51 -19.24
C ASP A 326 21.76 -4.33 -19.37
N GLU A 327 21.38 -3.25 -20.07
CA GLU A 327 22.22 -2.03 -20.12
C GLU A 327 22.43 -1.45 -18.71
N VAL A 328 21.42 -1.49 -17.84
CA VAL A 328 21.59 -1.06 -16.43
C VAL A 328 22.61 -1.94 -15.73
N ARG A 329 22.54 -3.26 -15.88
CA ARG A 329 23.49 -4.20 -15.27
C ARG A 329 24.91 -3.97 -15.76
N GLU A 330 25.12 -3.78 -17.06
CA GLU A 330 26.44 -3.52 -17.65
C GLU A 330 27.08 -2.23 -17.09
N ILE A 331 26.28 -1.17 -16.93
CA ILE A 331 26.74 0.09 -16.34
C ILE A 331 27.11 -0.11 -14.87
N LEU A 332 26.29 -0.83 -14.10
CA LEU A 332 26.58 -1.13 -12.69
C LEU A 332 27.85 -1.99 -12.56
N ASP A 333 28.03 -3.01 -13.41
CA ASP A 333 29.22 -3.86 -13.41
C ASP A 333 30.49 -3.08 -13.73
N THR A 334 30.40 -2.11 -14.66
CA THR A 334 31.51 -1.23 -15.01
C THR A 334 31.85 -0.31 -13.84
N PHE A 335 30.83 0.31 -13.24
CA PHE A 335 31.00 1.19 -12.09
C PHE A 335 31.65 0.47 -10.89
N GLU A 336 31.21 -0.75 -10.57
CA GLU A 336 31.77 -1.55 -9.49
C GLU A 336 33.26 -1.89 -9.74
N LYS A 337 33.64 -2.19 -10.99
CA LYS A 337 35.04 -2.46 -11.37
C LYS A 337 35.93 -1.22 -11.27
N GLU A 338 35.39 -0.05 -11.59
CA GLU A 338 36.11 1.21 -11.54
C GLU A 338 36.24 1.78 -10.11
N HIS A 339 35.35 1.34 -9.18
CA HIS A 339 35.30 1.83 -7.80
C HIS A 339 35.39 0.69 -6.76
N PRO A 340 36.40 -0.18 -6.81
CA PRO A 340 36.46 -1.40 -5.98
C PRO A 340 36.44 -1.12 -4.47
N THR A 341 36.90 0.06 -4.05
CA THR A 341 36.90 0.46 -2.64
C THR A 341 35.51 0.70 -2.04
N LEU A 342 34.51 1.05 -2.87
CA LEU A 342 33.13 1.22 -2.43
C LEU A 342 32.41 -0.14 -2.21
N PHE A 343 32.97 -1.20 -2.76
CA PHE A 343 32.37 -2.56 -2.78
C PHE A 343 33.21 -3.60 -2.05
N SER A 344 34.37 -3.21 -1.49
CA SER A 344 35.18 -4.10 -0.64
C SER A 344 34.42 -4.42 0.65
N GLU A 345 34.55 -5.64 1.12
CA GLU A 345 34.05 -6.04 2.45
C GLU A 345 34.84 -5.25 3.52
N GLN A 346 34.09 -4.46 4.34
CA GLN A 346 34.65 -3.89 5.55
C GLN A 346 34.56 -4.88 6.69
#